data_c2a0319551b104c23f58564aff2b0c87
#
_entry.id   c2a0319551b104c23f58564aff2b0c87
#
_cell.length_a   1.000
_cell.length_b   1.000
_cell.length_c   1.000
_cell.angle_alpha   90.00
_cell.angle_beta   90.00
_cell.angle_gamma   90.00
#
_symmetry.space_group_name_H-M   'P 1'
#
loop_
_entity.id
_entity.type
_entity.pdbx_description
1 polymer ?
#
loop_
_entity_poly.entity_id
_entity_poly.type
_entity_poly.pdbx_seq_one_letter_code
_entity_poly.pdbx_strand_id
1 'polypeptide(L)'
;MKMRPATTAILLLASIGAVLFVAACRSAPSVATEGLSAAEIFQRAQDAAEKGDSLAAIRYYEAFKEKHPDDRERVSWASYEIAFLYHKVKKNDTALVLLDQLLAVYANEGDELPPAPRILAEKLKSRIEPKPPLKP
;
A
#
# COMPACT_ATOMS: atom_id res chain seq x y z
N MET A 1 -62.13 41.84 -33.85
CA MET A 1 -62.77 40.51 -33.96
C MET A 1 -61.65 39.47 -33.82
N LYS A 2 -61.68 38.75 -32.71
CA LYS A 2 -61.27 37.37 -32.42
C LYS A 2 -60.04 36.84 -33.16
N MET A 3 -58.96 36.51 -32.49
CA MET A 3 -58.80 35.12 -32.02
C MET A 3 -57.51 34.99 -31.25
N ARG A 4 -57.56 34.31 -30.16
CA ARG A 4 -56.43 33.86 -29.33
C ARG A 4 -55.73 32.73 -30.05
N PRO A 5 -54.42 32.63 -29.89
CA PRO A 5 -53.84 31.29 -29.84
C PRO A 5 -53.18 31.00 -28.52
N ALA A 6 -53.32 29.76 -28.18
CA ALA A 6 -52.95 29.09 -27.00
C ALA A 6 -51.42 29.10 -26.74
N THR A 7 -51.11 29.43 -25.54
CA THR A 7 -49.77 29.27 -24.97
C THR A 7 -49.49 27.80 -24.76
N THR A 8 -48.62 27.24 -25.58
CA THR A 8 -48.13 25.89 -25.36
C THR A 8 -46.89 26.04 -24.46
N ALA A 9 -47.08 25.78 -23.19
CA ALA A 9 -46.00 25.64 -22.24
C ALA A 9 -45.26 24.35 -22.50
N ILE A 10 -44.05 24.45 -23.04
CA ILE A 10 -43.11 23.35 -23.14
C ILE A 10 -42.39 23.25 -21.81
N LEU A 11 -42.87 22.33 -20.98
CA LEU A 11 -42.13 21.89 -19.78
C LEU A 11 -40.91 21.05 -20.22
N LEU A 12 -39.77 21.71 -20.29
CA LEU A 12 -38.47 21.02 -20.36
C LEU A 12 -38.16 20.42 -18.99
N LEU A 13 -38.49 19.15 -18.84
CA LEU A 13 -37.99 18.29 -17.76
C LEU A 13 -36.48 18.06 -17.98
N ALA A 14 -35.66 18.89 -17.37
CA ALA A 14 -34.25 18.64 -17.22
C ALA A 14 -34.06 17.52 -16.19
N SER A 15 -34.06 16.27 -16.63
CA SER A 15 -33.60 15.14 -15.84
C SER A 15 -32.12 15.22 -15.60
N ILE A 16 -31.74 15.81 -14.47
CA ILE A 16 -30.38 15.77 -13.95
C ILE A 16 -30.14 14.34 -13.50
N GLY A 17 -29.56 13.55 -14.42
CA GLY A 17 -28.99 12.25 -14.10
C GLY A 17 -27.79 12.44 -13.19
N ALA A 18 -27.99 12.38 -11.87
CA ALA A 18 -26.94 12.26 -10.90
C ALA A 18 -26.26 10.89 -11.13
N VAL A 19 -25.19 10.89 -11.91
CA VAL A 19 -24.28 9.74 -12.00
C VAL A 19 -23.55 9.67 -10.65
N LEU A 20 -24.09 8.85 -9.76
CA LEU A 20 -23.39 8.41 -8.56
C LEU A 20 -22.17 7.60 -9.03
N PHE A 21 -21.03 8.27 -9.13
CA PHE A 21 -19.74 7.61 -9.22
C PHE A 21 -19.50 6.93 -7.86
N VAL A 22 -20.03 5.71 -7.73
CA VAL A 22 -19.60 4.82 -6.66
C VAL A 22 -18.16 4.47 -7.00
N ALA A 23 -17.23 5.24 -6.42
CA ALA A 23 -15.84 4.82 -6.34
C ALA A 23 -15.85 3.53 -5.53
N ALA A 24 -15.95 2.40 -6.23
CA ALA A 24 -15.69 1.11 -5.65
C ALA A 24 -14.22 1.14 -5.21
N CYS A 25 -14.00 1.46 -3.93
CA CYS A 25 -12.75 1.11 -3.27
C CYS A 25 -12.60 -0.40 -3.47
N ARG A 26 -11.82 -0.78 -4.47
CA ARG A 26 -11.34 -2.15 -4.61
C ARG A 26 -10.40 -2.37 -3.44
N SER A 27 -10.96 -2.72 -2.30
CA SER A 27 -10.20 -3.29 -1.22
C SER A 27 -9.49 -4.51 -1.80
N ALA A 28 -8.18 -4.52 -1.78
CA ALA A 28 -7.43 -5.72 -2.14
C ALA A 28 -7.99 -6.88 -1.29
N PRO A 29 -8.14 -8.10 -1.85
CA PRO A 29 -8.72 -9.20 -1.11
C PRO A 29 -7.95 -9.37 0.20
N SER A 30 -8.66 -9.20 1.33
CA SER A 30 -8.08 -9.33 2.66
C SER A 30 -7.65 -10.79 2.89
N VAL A 31 -6.52 -10.98 3.54
CA VAL A 31 -6.12 -12.31 4.00
C VAL A 31 -6.90 -12.68 5.26
N ALA A 32 -7.21 -13.96 5.45
CA ALA A 32 -7.88 -14.43 6.64
C ALA A 32 -6.92 -14.33 7.83
N THR A 33 -7.16 -13.38 8.73
CA THR A 33 -6.38 -13.15 9.94
C THR A 33 -7.22 -13.22 11.21
N GLU A 34 -8.51 -13.57 11.08
CA GLU A 34 -9.41 -13.70 12.22
C GLU A 34 -8.97 -14.86 13.12
N GLY A 35 -8.93 -14.59 14.42
CA GLY A 35 -8.51 -15.58 15.43
C GLY A 35 -7.00 -15.89 15.46
N LEU A 36 -6.20 -15.25 14.60
CA LEU A 36 -4.75 -15.41 14.61
C LEU A 36 -4.09 -14.44 15.57
N SER A 37 -3.10 -14.91 16.30
CA SER A 37 -2.19 -14.06 17.07
C SER A 37 -1.25 -13.25 16.16
N ALA A 38 -0.62 -12.21 16.72
CA ALA A 38 0.41 -11.43 16.03
C ALA A 38 1.52 -12.31 15.45
N ALA A 39 1.99 -13.28 16.20
CA ALA A 39 3.05 -14.21 15.76
C ALA A 39 2.58 -15.08 14.59
N GLU A 40 1.35 -15.57 14.61
CA GLU A 40 0.81 -16.40 13.54
C GLU A 40 0.60 -15.60 12.25
N ILE A 41 0.12 -14.36 12.32
CA ILE A 41 -0.02 -13.50 11.14
C ILE A 41 1.36 -13.27 10.51
N PHE A 42 2.35 -12.92 11.33
CA PHE A 42 3.71 -12.70 10.87
C PHE A 42 4.34 -13.96 10.25
N GLN A 43 4.14 -15.10 10.88
CA GLN A 43 4.60 -16.40 10.36
C GLN A 43 3.97 -16.75 9.01
N ARG A 44 2.66 -16.49 8.83
CA ARG A 44 1.99 -16.71 7.54
C ARG A 44 2.54 -15.83 6.43
N ALA A 45 2.95 -14.60 6.76
CA ALA A 45 3.63 -13.74 5.80
C ALA A 45 4.97 -14.35 5.35
N GLN A 46 5.76 -14.85 6.29
CA GLN A 46 7.05 -15.51 6.01
C GLN A 46 6.84 -16.78 5.18
N ASP A 47 5.91 -17.64 5.57
CA ASP A 47 5.59 -18.86 4.84
C ASP A 47 5.15 -18.60 3.39
N ALA A 48 4.35 -17.55 3.18
CA ALA A 48 3.94 -17.15 1.83
C ALA A 48 5.12 -16.64 1.00
N ALA A 49 6.02 -15.85 1.61
CA ALA A 49 7.22 -15.35 0.95
C ALA A 49 8.18 -16.48 0.55
N GLU A 50 8.35 -17.50 1.41
CA GLU A 50 9.17 -18.68 1.15
C GLU A 50 8.61 -19.53 0.00
N LYS A 51 7.28 -19.66 -0.06
CA LYS A 51 6.57 -20.34 -1.17
C LYS A 51 6.58 -19.56 -2.47
N GLY A 52 7.12 -18.33 -2.47
CA GLY A 52 7.16 -17.45 -3.64
C GLY A 52 5.86 -16.69 -3.90
N ASP A 53 4.85 -16.80 -3.04
CA ASP A 53 3.62 -16.01 -3.11
C ASP A 53 3.83 -14.61 -2.51
N SER A 54 4.52 -13.77 -3.27
CA SER A 54 4.86 -12.41 -2.83
C SER A 54 3.62 -11.57 -2.54
N LEU A 55 2.50 -11.78 -3.26
CA LEU A 55 1.29 -10.99 -3.05
C LEU A 55 0.58 -11.40 -1.76
N ALA A 56 0.50 -12.67 -1.45
CA ALA A 56 -0.05 -13.13 -0.18
C ALA A 56 0.84 -12.67 0.99
N ALA A 57 2.15 -12.79 0.86
CA ALA A 57 3.09 -12.33 1.87
C ALA A 57 2.93 -10.83 2.18
N ILE A 58 2.88 -9.98 1.16
CA ILE A 58 2.63 -8.53 1.31
C ILE A 58 1.33 -8.29 2.08
N ARG A 59 0.24 -8.96 1.73
CA ARG A 59 -1.06 -8.79 2.41
C ARG A 59 -1.03 -9.20 3.88
N TYR A 60 -0.33 -10.28 4.21
CA TYR A 60 -0.17 -10.68 5.61
C TYR A 60 0.69 -9.69 6.40
N TYR A 61 1.77 -9.17 5.83
CA TYR A 61 2.58 -8.14 6.47
C TYR A 61 1.82 -6.83 6.65
N GLU A 62 1.03 -6.41 5.66
CA GLU A 62 0.17 -5.23 5.77
C GLU A 62 -0.89 -5.41 6.86
N ALA A 63 -1.56 -6.57 6.89
CA ALA A 63 -2.54 -6.90 7.93
C ALA A 63 -1.90 -6.94 9.32
N PHE A 64 -0.66 -7.42 9.43
CA PHE A 64 0.09 -7.39 10.68
C PHE A 64 0.32 -5.95 11.14
N LYS A 65 0.82 -5.09 10.27
CA LYS A 65 1.09 -3.67 10.59
C LYS A 65 -0.19 -2.91 11.01
N GLU A 66 -1.30 -3.23 10.38
CA GLU A 66 -2.61 -2.62 10.70
C GLU A 66 -3.12 -3.07 12.07
N LYS A 67 -3.02 -4.36 12.39
CA LYS A 67 -3.57 -4.94 13.61
C LYS A 67 -2.66 -4.78 14.84
N HIS A 68 -1.36 -4.66 14.64
CA HIS A 68 -0.34 -4.64 15.69
C HIS A 68 0.64 -3.49 15.51
N PRO A 69 0.17 -2.21 15.38
CA PRO A 69 1.04 -1.05 15.15
C PRO A 69 2.01 -0.80 16.29
N ASP A 70 1.67 -1.23 17.50
CA ASP A 70 2.50 -1.05 18.70
C ASP A 70 3.69 -2.02 18.78
N ASP A 71 3.66 -3.11 18.00
CA ASP A 71 4.79 -4.03 17.86
C ASP A 71 5.82 -3.44 16.88
N ARG A 72 6.47 -2.38 17.32
CA ARG A 72 7.35 -1.55 16.49
C ARG A 72 8.52 -2.33 15.89
N GLU A 73 9.03 -3.32 16.60
CA GLU A 73 10.08 -4.21 16.11
C GLU A 73 9.60 -4.98 14.86
N ARG A 74 8.50 -5.71 14.97
CA ARG A 74 7.97 -6.48 13.85
C ARG A 74 7.38 -5.61 12.76
N VAL A 75 6.83 -4.44 13.09
CA VAL A 75 6.38 -3.44 12.10
C VAL A 75 7.53 -2.96 11.23
N SER A 76 8.71 -2.71 11.81
CA SER A 76 9.89 -2.30 11.02
C SER A 76 10.37 -3.43 10.10
N TRP A 77 10.38 -4.67 10.58
CA TRP A 77 10.67 -5.84 9.77
C TRP A 77 9.64 -6.02 8.65
N ALA A 78 8.34 -5.99 8.96
CA ALA A 78 7.28 -6.11 7.97
C ALA A 78 7.39 -5.03 6.87
N SER A 79 7.73 -3.80 7.25
CA SER A 79 7.91 -2.69 6.31
C SER A 79 9.09 -2.93 5.35
N TYR A 80 10.20 -3.46 5.85
CA TYR A 80 11.31 -3.87 5.00
C TYR A 80 10.92 -5.02 4.06
N GLU A 81 10.29 -6.07 4.59
CA GLU A 81 9.90 -7.25 3.81
C GLU A 81 8.91 -6.89 2.69
N ILE A 82 7.95 -6.02 2.94
CA ILE A 82 7.03 -5.54 1.90
C ILE A 82 7.80 -4.85 0.76
N ALA A 83 8.74 -3.95 1.09
CA ALA A 83 9.55 -3.28 0.09
C ALA A 83 10.41 -4.27 -0.71
N PHE A 84 11.03 -5.23 -0.04
CA PHE A 84 11.81 -6.28 -0.66
C PHE A 84 10.98 -7.16 -1.59
N LEU A 85 9.76 -7.54 -1.20
CA LEU A 85 8.84 -8.32 -2.03
C LEU A 85 8.41 -7.54 -3.28
N TYR A 86 8.16 -6.24 -3.17
CA TYR A 86 7.90 -5.39 -4.35
C TYR A 86 9.10 -5.37 -5.30
N HIS A 87 10.33 -5.30 -4.77
CA HIS A 87 11.53 -5.42 -5.60
C HIS A 87 11.62 -6.79 -6.29
N LYS A 88 11.34 -7.88 -5.58
CA LYS A 88 11.32 -9.25 -6.17
C LYS A 88 10.37 -9.35 -7.36
N VAL A 89 9.21 -8.71 -7.30
CA VAL A 89 8.22 -8.69 -8.39
C VAL A 89 8.46 -7.56 -9.40
N LYS A 90 9.65 -6.96 -9.41
CA LYS A 90 10.11 -5.92 -10.35
C LYS A 90 9.35 -4.58 -10.29
N LYS A 91 8.66 -4.32 -9.19
CA LYS A 91 8.01 -3.03 -8.91
C LYS A 91 8.97 -2.12 -8.12
N ASN A 92 10.09 -1.77 -8.76
CA ASN A 92 11.17 -1.04 -8.09
C ASN A 92 10.76 0.37 -7.61
N ASP A 93 9.93 1.08 -8.37
CA ASP A 93 9.46 2.42 -7.95
C ASP A 93 8.67 2.35 -6.64
N THR A 94 7.78 1.35 -6.53
CA THR A 94 7.03 1.11 -5.28
C THR A 94 7.97 0.72 -4.15
N ALA A 95 8.94 -0.15 -4.43
CA ALA A 95 9.92 -0.56 -3.43
C ALA A 95 10.72 0.64 -2.91
N LEU A 96 11.19 1.54 -3.78
CA LEU A 96 11.93 2.74 -3.38
C LEU A 96 11.10 3.65 -2.48
N VAL A 97 9.85 3.91 -2.82
CA VAL A 97 8.95 4.72 -1.98
C VAL A 97 8.79 4.10 -0.58
N LEU A 98 8.61 2.79 -0.50
CA LEU A 98 8.44 2.09 0.78
C LEU A 98 9.73 2.07 1.61
N LEU A 99 10.89 1.94 0.96
CA LEU A 99 12.19 2.04 1.61
C LEU A 99 12.43 3.45 2.17
N ASP A 100 12.07 4.49 1.42
CA ASP A 100 12.17 5.88 1.89
C ASP A 100 11.28 6.15 3.10
N GLN A 101 10.05 5.62 3.09
CA GLN A 101 9.14 5.72 4.23
C GLN A 101 9.72 5.02 5.46
N LEU A 102 10.27 3.82 5.32
CA LEU A 102 10.90 3.09 6.42
C LEU A 102 12.11 3.85 6.96
N LEU A 103 12.98 4.36 6.10
CA LEU A 103 14.17 5.11 6.50
C LEU A 103 13.81 6.44 7.18
N ALA A 104 12.71 7.08 6.78
CA ALA A 104 12.19 8.27 7.46
C ALA A 104 11.73 7.97 8.90
N VAL A 105 11.12 6.81 9.15
CA VAL A 105 10.78 6.36 10.51
C VAL A 105 12.05 6.22 11.34
N TYR A 106 13.10 5.60 10.80
CA TYR A 106 14.39 5.46 11.48
C TYR A 106 15.08 6.80 11.74
N ALA A 107 14.91 7.77 10.87
CA ALA A 107 15.48 9.11 11.10
C ALA A 107 14.86 9.83 12.29
N ASN A 108 13.59 9.54 12.59
CA ASN A 108 12.86 10.16 13.71
C ASN A 108 12.92 9.36 15.01
N GLU A 109 13.00 8.02 14.93
CA GLU A 109 12.77 7.12 16.06
C GLU A 109 13.84 6.00 16.15
N GLY A 110 14.97 6.18 15.45
CA GLY A 110 15.92 5.11 15.14
C GLY A 110 16.56 4.39 16.30
N ASP A 111 16.77 5.10 17.43
CA ASP A 111 17.45 4.51 18.58
C ASP A 111 16.59 3.50 19.35
N GLU A 112 15.28 3.49 19.10
CA GLU A 112 14.32 2.57 19.73
C GLU A 112 13.98 1.37 18.85
N LEU A 113 14.44 1.34 17.59
CA LEU A 113 14.13 0.30 16.63
C LEU A 113 15.34 -0.61 16.37
N PRO A 114 15.10 -1.89 16.03
CA PRO A 114 16.18 -2.80 15.69
C PRO A 114 16.95 -2.28 14.47
N PRO A 115 18.30 -2.26 14.48
CA PRO A 115 19.09 -1.64 13.40
C PRO A 115 19.04 -2.42 12.09
N ALA A 116 18.74 -3.72 12.13
CA ALA A 116 18.84 -4.58 10.96
C ALA A 116 17.92 -4.20 9.81
N PRO A 117 16.62 -3.90 9.99
CA PRO A 117 15.76 -3.47 8.88
C PRO A 117 16.25 -2.19 8.21
N ARG A 118 16.80 -1.23 8.96
CA ARG A 118 17.41 -0.01 8.41
C ARG A 118 18.59 -0.34 7.50
N ILE A 119 19.54 -1.13 8.00
CA ILE A 119 20.76 -1.49 7.25
C ILE A 119 20.39 -2.22 5.95
N LEU A 120 19.40 -3.12 6.01
CA LEU A 120 18.91 -3.84 4.85
C LEU A 120 18.19 -2.93 3.86
N ALA A 121 17.40 -1.97 4.37
CA ALA A 121 16.70 -0.99 3.54
C ALA A 121 17.69 -0.09 2.79
N GLU A 122 18.69 0.46 3.46
CA GLU A 122 19.75 1.27 2.83
C GLU A 122 20.49 0.48 1.74
N LYS A 123 20.83 -0.77 2.03
CA LYS A 123 21.51 -1.66 1.08
C LYS A 123 20.64 -2.00 -0.12
N LEU A 124 19.35 -2.27 0.09
CA LEU A 124 18.43 -2.57 -1.00
C LEU A 124 18.19 -1.32 -1.86
N LYS A 125 17.95 -0.18 -1.24
CA LYS A 125 17.79 1.10 -1.93
C LYS A 125 18.96 1.40 -2.84
N SER A 126 20.20 1.29 -2.35
CA SER A 126 21.43 1.53 -3.13
C SER A 126 21.60 0.58 -4.33
N ARG A 127 20.97 -0.59 -4.31
CA ARG A 127 20.97 -1.53 -5.44
C ARG A 127 19.94 -1.18 -6.51
N ILE A 128 18.81 -0.63 -6.09
CA ILE A 128 17.69 -0.29 -6.98
C ILE A 128 17.94 1.05 -7.65
N GLU A 129 18.50 2.02 -6.93
CA GLU A 129 18.82 3.34 -7.47
C GLU A 129 19.86 3.23 -8.59
N PRO A 130 19.67 3.94 -9.70
CA PRO A 130 20.64 3.95 -10.77
C PRO A 130 21.96 4.54 -10.24
N LYS A 131 23.04 3.83 -10.45
CA LYS A 131 24.38 4.29 -10.08
C LYS A 131 24.67 5.60 -10.82
N PRO A 132 25.04 6.69 -10.13
CA PRO A 132 25.38 7.93 -10.80
C PRO A 132 26.49 7.66 -11.85
N PRO A 133 26.46 8.32 -13.02
CA PRO A 133 27.50 8.15 -14.01
C PRO A 133 28.85 8.50 -13.39
N LEU A 134 29.85 7.64 -13.62
CA LEU A 134 31.20 7.91 -13.20
C LEU A 134 31.61 9.27 -13.81
N LYS A 135 31.98 10.21 -12.96
CA LYS A 135 32.58 11.46 -13.43
C LYS A 135 33.86 11.12 -14.20
N PRO A 136 34.06 11.72 -15.40
CA PRO A 136 35.27 11.54 -16.15
C PRO A 136 36.50 12.07 -15.40
#